data_a91818b61bbdce62b287892edf87cbc6
#
_entry.id   a91818b61bbdce62b287892edf87cbc6
#
_cell.length_a   1.000
_cell.length_b   1.000
_cell.length_c   1.000
_cell.angle_alpha   90.00
_cell.angle_beta   90.00
_cell.angle_gamma   90.00
#
_symmetry.space_group_name_H-M   'P 1'
#
loop_
_entity.id
_entity.type
_entity.pdbx_description
1 polymer ?
#
loop_
_entity_poly.entity_id
_entity_poly.type
_entity_poly.pdbx_seq_one_letter_code
_entity_poly.pdbx_strand_id
1 'polypeptide(L)'
;IMSWPVATIGENEKVFKMIEMVMGEGYLASHYFVTASVCALSPLQYAQESADTIIAYARANQPVTVLTAPMTGVSTPISDIGALVAQNAELLAGIVLAQLVQPGVPVIYGTATYAADMRSGAFITGSPLSNLIDRAALQLAQSLYHMPTRTLAGNTDAKVPDIQAGYETMQNYIQLLM
;
A
#
# COMPACT_ATOMS: atom_id res chain seq x y z
N ILE A 1 15.09 -3.97 4.24
CA ILE A 1 14.25 -5.10 4.69
C ILE A 1 12.81 -4.63 4.77
N MET A 2 11.86 -5.43 4.31
CA MET A 2 10.44 -5.15 4.43
C MET A 2 9.89 -5.89 5.63
N SER A 3 9.32 -5.16 6.59
CA SER A 3 8.57 -5.72 7.72
C SER A 3 7.08 -5.73 7.36
N TRP A 4 6.43 -6.84 7.60
CA TRP A 4 5.04 -7.01 7.23
C TRP A 4 4.03 -6.90 8.38
N PRO A 5 4.35 -7.21 9.64
CA PRO A 5 3.35 -7.11 10.69
C PRO A 5 3.05 -5.65 11.05
N VAL A 6 1.78 -5.36 11.01
CA VAL A 6 1.19 -4.20 11.66
C VAL A 6 1.12 -4.52 13.15
N ALA A 7 1.67 -3.67 13.99
CA ALA A 7 1.88 -3.96 15.39
C ALA A 7 1.75 -2.68 16.24
N THR A 8 1.62 -2.83 17.53
CA THR A 8 1.64 -1.70 18.47
C THR A 8 2.98 -0.96 18.42
N ILE A 9 3.03 0.27 18.91
CA ILE A 9 4.27 1.07 18.97
C ILE A 9 5.38 0.29 19.68
N GLY A 10 5.09 -0.30 20.84
CA GLY A 10 6.08 -1.02 21.63
C GLY A 10 6.63 -2.30 20.97
N GLU A 11 5.84 -2.95 20.13
CA GLU A 11 6.29 -4.11 19.35
C GLU A 11 7.20 -3.69 18.20
N ASN A 12 6.85 -2.61 17.52
CA ASN A 12 7.70 -2.02 16.47
C ASN A 12 9.05 -1.56 17.04
N GLU A 13 9.06 -0.96 18.24
CA GLU A 13 10.30 -0.56 18.93
C GLU A 13 11.20 -1.76 19.25
N LYS A 14 10.63 -2.94 19.55
CA LYS A 14 11.44 -4.17 19.72
C LYS A 14 12.12 -4.58 18.43
N VAL A 15 11.42 -4.46 17.27
CA VAL A 15 12.02 -4.73 15.95
C VAL A 15 13.21 -3.79 15.71
N PHE A 16 13.06 -2.50 16.00
CA PHE A 16 14.15 -1.53 15.85
C PHE A 16 15.34 -1.87 16.75
N LYS A 17 15.09 -2.21 18.01
CA LYS A 17 16.16 -2.66 18.92
C LYS A 17 16.89 -3.91 18.43
N MET A 18 16.16 -4.88 17.88
CA MET A 18 16.78 -6.08 17.31
C MET A 18 17.70 -5.73 16.13
N ILE A 19 17.29 -4.78 15.28
CA ILE A 19 18.14 -4.32 14.17
C ILE A 19 19.39 -3.63 14.71
N GLU A 20 19.27 -2.75 15.70
CA GLU A 20 20.40 -2.05 16.30
C GLU A 20 21.36 -2.98 17.05
N MET A 21 20.86 -4.07 17.63
CA MET A 21 21.73 -5.11 18.23
C MET A 21 22.64 -5.79 17.19
N VAL A 22 22.20 -5.89 15.94
CA VAL A 22 22.97 -6.52 14.85
C VAL A 22 23.84 -5.51 14.11
N MET A 23 23.28 -4.34 13.83
CA MET A 23 23.90 -3.33 12.96
C MET A 23 24.68 -2.26 13.73
N GLY A 24 24.52 -2.20 15.05
CA GLY A 24 25.11 -1.19 15.94
C GLY A 24 24.08 -0.15 16.41
N GLU A 25 24.31 0.39 17.60
CA GLU A 25 23.46 1.40 18.20
C GLU A 25 23.44 2.69 17.35
N GLY A 26 22.23 3.26 17.15
CA GLY A 26 22.02 4.45 16.33
C GLY A 26 22.07 4.24 14.82
N TYR A 27 22.19 2.99 14.36
CA TYR A 27 22.25 2.69 12.92
C TYR A 27 21.01 3.19 12.16
N LEU A 28 19.81 3.01 12.73
CA LEU A 28 18.56 3.44 12.11
C LEU A 28 18.41 4.95 12.00
N ALA A 29 19.11 5.72 12.84
CA ALA A 29 19.06 7.17 12.77
C ALA A 29 19.71 7.74 11.49
N SER A 30 20.65 7.00 10.90
CA SER A 30 21.41 7.42 9.72
C SER A 30 21.17 6.59 8.47
N HIS A 31 20.41 5.49 8.57
CA HIS A 31 20.17 4.57 7.45
C HIS A 31 18.71 4.16 7.35
N TYR A 32 18.16 4.20 6.14
CA TYR A 32 16.88 3.57 5.83
C TYR A 32 17.10 2.06 5.62
N PHE A 33 16.74 1.28 6.59
CA PHE A 33 17.04 -0.16 6.60
C PHE A 33 15.80 -1.04 6.57
N VAL A 34 14.72 -0.60 7.18
CA VAL A 34 13.47 -1.36 7.31
C VAL A 34 12.29 -0.50 6.88
N THR A 35 11.31 -1.10 6.22
CA THR A 35 10.05 -0.43 5.87
C THR A 35 8.87 -1.28 6.32
N ALA A 36 7.83 -0.65 6.83
CA ALA A 36 6.54 -1.29 7.06
C ALA A 36 5.61 -1.07 5.88
N SER A 37 4.76 -2.04 5.60
CA SER A 37 3.57 -1.87 4.75
C SER A 37 2.33 -1.82 5.62
N VAL A 38 1.64 -0.70 5.57
CA VAL A 38 0.44 -0.44 6.37
C VAL A 38 -0.75 -0.26 5.44
N CYS A 39 -1.79 -1.06 5.65
CA CYS A 39 -3.00 -0.99 4.85
C CYS A 39 -4.10 -0.22 5.58
N ALA A 40 -4.74 0.71 4.88
CA ALA A 40 -5.99 1.31 5.32
C ALA A 40 -7.11 0.27 5.30
N LEU A 41 -8.09 0.42 6.16
CA LEU A 41 -9.35 -0.33 6.14
C LEU A 41 -10.38 0.47 5.35
N SER A 42 -10.61 0.05 4.11
CA SER A 42 -11.63 0.71 3.26
C SER A 42 -13.05 0.36 3.74
N PRO A 43 -13.98 1.32 3.87
CA PRO A 43 -13.81 2.72 3.49
C PRO A 43 -13.26 3.62 4.62
N LEU A 44 -12.28 4.45 4.29
CA LEU A 44 -11.84 5.63 5.04
C LEU A 44 -11.50 5.41 6.53
N GLN A 45 -10.85 4.27 6.86
CA GLN A 45 -10.49 3.92 8.23
C GLN A 45 -9.04 3.43 8.33
N TYR A 46 -8.48 3.56 9.53
CA TYR A 46 -7.23 2.91 9.93
C TYR A 46 -7.46 2.15 11.23
N ALA A 47 -6.99 0.91 11.30
CA ALA A 47 -6.90 0.20 12.55
C ALA A 47 -5.88 0.89 13.48
N GLN A 48 -6.05 0.74 14.78
CA GLN A 48 -5.14 1.33 15.77
C GLN A 48 -3.69 0.89 15.51
N GLU A 49 -3.48 -0.39 15.29
CA GLU A 49 -2.15 -0.95 15.04
C GLU A 49 -1.53 -0.43 13.73
N SER A 50 -2.36 -0.13 12.73
CA SER A 50 -1.92 0.51 11.50
C SER A 50 -1.40 1.92 11.75
N ALA A 51 -2.15 2.71 12.50
CA ALA A 51 -1.74 4.06 12.89
C ALA A 51 -0.48 4.02 13.79
N ASP A 52 -0.45 3.12 14.78
CA ASP A 52 0.69 2.89 15.66
C ASP A 52 1.97 2.54 14.88
N THR A 53 1.83 1.70 13.85
CA THR A 53 2.96 1.34 12.98
C THR A 53 3.46 2.54 12.19
N ILE A 54 2.57 3.35 11.59
CA ILE A 54 2.96 4.57 10.90
C ILE A 54 3.72 5.50 11.85
N ILE A 55 3.21 5.70 13.07
CA ILE A 55 3.81 6.57 14.09
C ILE A 55 5.19 6.04 14.50
N ALA A 56 5.32 4.74 14.79
CA ALA A 56 6.57 4.14 15.22
C ALA A 56 7.67 4.26 14.16
N TYR A 57 7.35 3.92 12.90
CA TYR A 57 8.31 4.01 11.80
C TYR A 57 8.68 5.46 11.47
N ALA A 58 7.71 6.37 11.49
CA ALA A 58 7.99 7.79 11.29
C ALA A 58 8.94 8.35 12.37
N ARG A 59 8.68 8.03 13.65
CA ARG A 59 9.57 8.43 14.77
C ARG A 59 10.99 7.88 14.65
N ALA A 60 11.12 6.66 14.13
CA ALA A 60 12.42 6.03 13.88
C ALA A 60 13.07 6.50 12.56
N ASN A 61 12.48 7.49 11.87
CA ASN A 61 12.91 7.97 10.55
C ASN A 61 13.06 6.83 9.52
N GLN A 62 12.20 5.82 9.61
CA GLN A 62 12.21 4.68 8.67
C GLN A 62 11.06 4.79 7.65
N PRO A 63 11.28 4.35 6.41
CA PRO A 63 10.27 4.41 5.35
C PRO A 63 8.96 3.70 5.72
N VAL A 64 7.83 4.28 5.32
CA VAL A 64 6.51 3.66 5.45
C VAL A 64 5.86 3.53 4.08
N THR A 65 5.42 2.34 3.73
CA THR A 65 4.52 2.12 2.60
C THR A 65 3.09 2.21 3.10
N VAL A 66 2.41 3.27 2.74
CA VAL A 66 0.97 3.41 2.99
C VAL A 66 0.25 2.77 1.81
N LEU A 67 -0.57 1.77 2.12
CA LEU A 67 -1.26 0.93 1.15
C LEU A 67 -2.77 1.01 1.36
N THR A 68 -3.53 0.86 0.30
CA THR A 68 -4.97 0.59 0.38
C THR A 68 -5.35 -0.51 -0.61
N ALA A 69 -6.35 -1.31 -0.23
CA ALA A 69 -6.83 -2.44 -1.01
C ALA A 69 -8.36 -2.39 -1.16
N PRO A 70 -8.89 -1.34 -1.79
CA PRO A 70 -10.32 -1.16 -1.91
C PRO A 70 -10.92 -2.13 -2.93
N MET A 71 -12.18 -2.46 -2.70
CA MET A 71 -12.98 -3.26 -3.62
C MET A 71 -14.07 -2.37 -4.23
N THR A 72 -14.01 -2.15 -5.55
CA THR A 72 -14.99 -1.31 -6.26
C THR A 72 -16.39 -1.89 -6.16
N GLY A 73 -17.36 -1.05 -5.81
CA GLY A 73 -18.76 -1.44 -5.62
C GLY A 73 -19.08 -2.09 -4.27
N VAL A 74 -18.08 -2.32 -3.40
CA VAL A 74 -18.25 -2.89 -2.06
C VAL A 74 -17.72 -1.95 -0.99
N SER A 75 -16.43 -1.66 -0.98
CA SER A 75 -15.82 -0.74 -0.01
C SER A 75 -15.56 0.66 -0.57
N THR A 76 -15.73 0.83 -1.88
CA THR A 76 -15.70 2.15 -2.56
C THR A 76 -16.85 2.24 -3.56
N PRO A 77 -17.17 3.45 -4.06
CA PRO A 77 -18.14 3.59 -5.14
C PRO A 77 -17.83 2.70 -6.33
N ILE A 78 -18.88 2.26 -7.05
CA ILE A 78 -18.72 1.42 -8.23
C ILE A 78 -18.10 2.17 -9.43
N SER A 79 -18.17 3.49 -9.44
CA SER A 79 -17.54 4.29 -10.49
C SER A 79 -16.03 4.37 -10.29
N ASP A 80 -15.27 4.23 -11.36
CA ASP A 80 -13.80 4.23 -11.36
C ASP A 80 -13.23 5.49 -10.70
N ILE A 81 -13.77 6.66 -11.06
CA ILE A 81 -13.37 7.94 -10.47
C ILE A 81 -13.70 7.98 -8.99
N GLY A 82 -14.87 7.51 -8.58
CA GLY A 82 -15.27 7.45 -7.17
C GLY A 82 -14.37 6.51 -6.36
N ALA A 83 -14.01 5.36 -6.91
CA ALA A 83 -13.07 4.44 -6.30
C ALA A 83 -11.67 5.07 -6.16
N LEU A 84 -11.18 5.72 -7.23
CA LEU A 84 -9.90 6.43 -7.21
C LEU A 84 -9.86 7.55 -6.17
N VAL A 85 -10.93 8.34 -6.04
CA VAL A 85 -11.03 9.42 -5.05
C VAL A 85 -11.00 8.88 -3.63
N ALA A 86 -11.79 7.84 -3.34
CA ALA A 86 -11.81 7.21 -2.01
C ALA A 86 -10.45 6.61 -1.64
N GLN A 87 -9.87 5.85 -2.55
CA GLN A 87 -8.53 5.27 -2.42
C GLN A 87 -7.48 6.34 -2.14
N ASN A 88 -7.47 7.41 -2.92
CA ASN A 88 -6.52 8.49 -2.77
C ASN A 88 -6.67 9.20 -1.42
N ALA A 89 -7.91 9.41 -0.94
CA ALA A 89 -8.16 10.00 0.36
C ALA A 89 -7.59 9.13 1.51
N GLU A 90 -7.77 7.81 1.44
CA GLU A 90 -7.20 6.87 2.40
C GLU A 90 -5.66 6.95 2.44
N LEU A 91 -5.03 6.93 1.27
CA LEU A 91 -3.58 7.00 1.17
C LEU A 91 -3.03 8.32 1.69
N LEU A 92 -3.62 9.43 1.28
CA LEU A 92 -3.19 10.75 1.75
C LEU A 92 -3.35 10.91 3.27
N ALA A 93 -4.39 10.33 3.88
CA ALA A 93 -4.57 10.39 5.32
C ALA A 93 -3.40 9.72 6.08
N GLY A 94 -2.97 8.53 5.65
CA GLY A 94 -1.82 7.85 6.25
C GLY A 94 -0.49 8.57 5.99
N ILE A 95 -0.33 9.14 4.80
CA ILE A 95 0.84 9.95 4.45
C ILE A 95 0.91 11.21 5.31
N VAL A 96 -0.20 11.92 5.47
CA VAL A 96 -0.28 13.11 6.33
C VAL A 96 0.04 12.74 7.77
N LEU A 97 -0.48 11.62 8.28
CA LEU A 97 -0.15 11.15 9.63
C LEU A 97 1.38 10.95 9.79
N ALA A 98 2.03 10.29 8.84
CA ALA A 98 3.48 10.08 8.87
C ALA A 98 4.24 11.42 8.88
N GLN A 99 3.86 12.37 8.02
CA GLN A 99 4.50 13.68 7.92
C GLN A 99 4.23 14.59 9.14
N LEU A 100 3.10 14.46 9.81
CA LEU A 100 2.81 15.17 11.05
C LEU A 100 3.67 14.66 12.22
N VAL A 101 3.97 13.36 12.23
CA VAL A 101 4.86 12.76 13.25
C VAL A 101 6.31 13.13 13.02
N GLN A 102 6.79 13.00 11.78
CA GLN A 102 8.16 13.32 11.39
C GLN A 102 8.15 13.96 9.99
N PRO A 103 8.26 15.28 9.91
CA PRO A 103 8.36 15.96 8.62
C PRO A 103 9.56 15.47 7.80
N GLY A 104 9.32 15.13 6.54
CA GLY A 104 10.35 14.63 5.64
C GLY A 104 10.62 13.13 5.70
N VAL A 105 9.94 12.36 6.56
CA VAL A 105 10.08 10.90 6.57
C VAL A 105 9.69 10.31 5.21
N PRO A 106 10.47 9.35 4.67
CA PRO A 106 10.15 8.73 3.39
C PRO A 106 8.84 7.94 3.43
N VAL A 107 7.95 8.20 2.49
CA VAL A 107 6.67 7.47 2.34
C VAL A 107 6.54 6.95 0.93
N ILE A 108 5.99 5.76 0.79
CA ILE A 108 5.68 5.13 -0.49
C ILE A 108 4.17 5.06 -0.66
N TYR A 109 3.65 5.58 -1.76
CA TYR A 109 2.25 5.53 -2.12
C TYR A 109 1.92 4.17 -2.71
N GLY A 110 1.10 3.36 -2.03
CA GLY A 110 0.81 1.97 -2.40
C GLY A 110 -0.63 1.76 -2.82
N THR A 111 -0.86 1.05 -3.93
CA THR A 111 -2.20 0.70 -4.41
C THR A 111 -2.36 -0.80 -4.59
N ALA A 112 -3.58 -1.30 -4.39
CA ALA A 112 -3.96 -2.68 -4.61
C ALA A 112 -5.48 -2.76 -4.82
N THR A 113 -5.99 -2.12 -5.88
CA THR A 113 -7.41 -2.08 -6.16
C THR A 113 -7.94 -3.41 -6.67
N TYR A 114 -9.11 -3.80 -6.21
CA TYR A 114 -9.82 -4.99 -6.65
C TYR A 114 -11.18 -4.62 -7.24
N ALA A 115 -11.62 -5.34 -8.26
CA ALA A 115 -13.00 -5.29 -8.72
C ALA A 115 -13.85 -6.28 -7.91
N ALA A 116 -15.14 -5.99 -7.73
CA ALA A 116 -16.09 -6.95 -7.18
C ALA A 116 -16.89 -7.61 -8.30
N ASP A 117 -17.04 -8.93 -8.23
CA ASP A 117 -18.12 -9.61 -8.96
C ASP A 117 -19.43 -9.36 -8.21
N MET A 118 -20.26 -8.51 -8.77
CA MET A 118 -21.53 -8.09 -8.15
C MET A 118 -22.58 -9.22 -8.02
N ARG A 119 -22.32 -10.40 -8.63
CA ARG A 119 -23.22 -11.56 -8.52
C ARG A 119 -22.84 -12.47 -7.34
N SER A 120 -21.55 -12.71 -7.18
CA SER A 120 -21.04 -13.64 -6.18
C SER A 120 -20.49 -12.95 -4.93
N GLY A 121 -20.21 -11.64 -5.00
CA GLY A 121 -19.52 -10.90 -3.95
C GLY A 121 -18.02 -11.22 -3.87
N ALA A 122 -17.49 -12.05 -4.77
CA ALA A 122 -16.09 -12.38 -4.82
C ALA A 122 -15.28 -11.18 -5.34
N PHE A 123 -14.07 -11.02 -4.83
CA PHE A 123 -13.18 -10.03 -5.39
C PHE A 123 -12.35 -10.61 -6.54
N ILE A 124 -12.07 -9.75 -7.52
CA ILE A 124 -11.39 -10.09 -8.76
C ILE A 124 -10.06 -9.33 -8.80
N THR A 125 -8.97 -10.07 -8.92
CA THR A 125 -7.60 -9.51 -8.89
C THR A 125 -7.00 -9.31 -10.28
N GLY A 126 -7.39 -10.14 -11.25
CA GLY A 126 -6.91 -10.11 -12.64
C GLY A 126 -7.68 -9.15 -13.55
N SER A 127 -8.57 -8.33 -13.01
CA SER A 127 -9.47 -7.47 -13.78
C SER A 127 -8.74 -6.32 -14.50
N PRO A 128 -9.04 -6.08 -15.80
CA PRO A 128 -8.59 -4.87 -16.50
C PRO A 128 -9.00 -3.57 -15.79
N LEU A 129 -10.17 -3.57 -15.15
CA LEU A 129 -10.69 -2.42 -14.43
C LEU A 129 -9.83 -2.06 -13.22
N SER A 130 -9.46 -3.06 -12.40
CA SER A 130 -8.56 -2.87 -11.26
C SER A 130 -7.23 -2.28 -11.71
N ASN A 131 -6.68 -2.81 -12.81
CA ASN A 131 -5.44 -2.33 -13.40
C ASN A 131 -5.53 -0.88 -13.88
N LEU A 132 -6.67 -0.48 -14.46
CA LEU A 132 -6.89 0.89 -14.91
C LEU A 132 -6.90 1.88 -13.73
N ILE A 133 -7.59 1.53 -12.63
CA ILE A 133 -7.67 2.37 -11.43
C ILE A 133 -6.29 2.48 -10.76
N ASP A 134 -5.58 1.36 -10.61
CA ASP A 134 -4.24 1.36 -10.04
C ASP A 134 -3.27 2.18 -10.87
N ARG A 135 -3.31 2.05 -12.20
CA ARG A 135 -2.49 2.88 -13.08
C ARG A 135 -2.80 4.37 -12.94
N ALA A 136 -4.08 4.75 -12.89
CA ALA A 136 -4.47 6.14 -12.66
C ALA A 136 -3.96 6.66 -11.32
N ALA A 137 -4.02 5.84 -10.27
CA ALA A 137 -3.49 6.18 -8.94
C ALA A 137 -1.97 6.33 -8.95
N LEU A 138 -1.23 5.44 -9.64
CA LEU A 138 0.21 5.57 -9.80
C LEU A 138 0.60 6.85 -10.56
N GLN A 139 -0.11 7.13 -11.65
CA GLN A 139 0.12 8.35 -12.44
C GLN A 139 -0.14 9.60 -11.61
N LEU A 140 -1.21 9.62 -10.81
CA LEU A 140 -1.53 10.71 -9.88
C LEU A 140 -0.39 10.91 -8.88
N ALA A 141 0.08 9.83 -8.24
CA ALA A 141 1.14 9.90 -7.25
C ALA A 141 2.48 10.37 -7.84
N GLN A 142 2.84 9.87 -9.01
CA GLN A 142 4.11 10.23 -9.66
C GLN A 142 4.08 11.63 -10.26
N SER A 143 3.01 11.98 -10.99
CA SER A 143 2.96 13.25 -11.74
C SER A 143 2.54 14.44 -10.90
N LEU A 144 1.64 14.24 -9.93
CA LEU A 144 1.11 15.33 -9.09
C LEU A 144 1.82 15.44 -7.74
N TYR A 145 2.04 14.29 -7.07
CA TYR A 145 2.61 14.28 -5.73
C TYR A 145 4.13 14.05 -5.73
N HIS A 146 4.72 13.66 -6.86
CA HIS A 146 6.15 13.33 -7.00
C HIS A 146 6.63 12.30 -5.98
N MET A 147 5.78 11.31 -5.70
CA MET A 147 6.04 10.28 -4.69
C MET A 147 6.50 8.96 -5.31
N PRO A 148 7.36 8.20 -4.63
CA PRO A 148 7.61 6.83 -4.99
C PRO A 148 6.34 5.99 -4.83
N THR A 149 6.14 5.07 -5.75
CA THR A 149 4.91 4.29 -5.85
C THR A 149 5.15 2.80 -5.76
N ARG A 150 4.14 2.07 -5.29
CA ARG A 150 4.07 0.61 -5.30
C ARG A 150 2.66 0.17 -5.68
N THR A 151 2.56 -0.86 -6.51
CA THR A 151 1.30 -1.59 -6.74
C THR A 151 1.53 -3.09 -6.72
N LEU A 152 0.46 -3.86 -6.77
CA LEU A 152 0.52 -5.30 -6.96
C LEU A 152 0.65 -5.63 -8.45
N ALA A 153 1.42 -6.66 -8.75
CA ALA A 153 1.58 -7.18 -10.10
C ALA A 153 1.56 -8.71 -10.09
N GLY A 154 1.23 -9.30 -11.25
CA GLY A 154 1.20 -10.73 -11.40
C GLY A 154 -0.03 -11.43 -10.82
N ASN A 155 -1.05 -10.67 -10.43
CA ASN A 155 -2.30 -11.22 -9.92
C ASN A 155 -3.09 -11.91 -11.05
N THR A 156 -3.79 -13.00 -10.68
CA THR A 156 -4.72 -13.71 -11.57
C THR A 156 -5.85 -14.35 -10.76
N ASP A 157 -7.01 -14.44 -11.36
CA ASP A 157 -8.16 -15.17 -10.81
C ASP A 157 -8.23 -16.62 -11.30
N ALA A 158 -7.36 -17.00 -12.23
CA ALA A 158 -7.26 -18.35 -12.74
C ALA A 158 -6.93 -19.34 -11.62
N LYS A 159 -7.59 -20.51 -11.63
CA LYS A 159 -7.40 -21.54 -10.60
C LYS A 159 -6.31 -22.56 -10.97
N VAL A 160 -5.83 -22.50 -12.20
CA VAL A 160 -4.76 -23.34 -12.75
C VAL A 160 -3.88 -22.47 -13.66
N PRO A 161 -2.62 -22.88 -13.93
CA PRO A 161 -1.76 -22.16 -14.87
C PRO A 161 -2.19 -22.42 -16.32
N ASP A 162 -3.15 -21.65 -16.76
CA ASP A 162 -3.75 -21.71 -18.12
C ASP A 162 -3.55 -20.40 -18.87
N ILE A 163 -4.25 -20.26 -20.01
CA ILE A 163 -4.21 -19.07 -20.86
C ILE A 163 -4.70 -17.83 -20.07
N GLN A 164 -5.74 -17.97 -19.23
CA GLN A 164 -6.24 -16.90 -18.40
C GLN A 164 -5.15 -16.39 -17.47
N ALA A 165 -4.47 -17.28 -16.76
CA ALA A 165 -3.36 -16.93 -15.87
C ALA A 165 -2.27 -16.12 -16.61
N GLY A 166 -1.94 -16.55 -17.85
CA GLY A 166 -0.94 -15.86 -18.66
C GLY A 166 -1.35 -14.43 -19.03
N TYR A 167 -2.58 -14.25 -19.51
CA TYR A 167 -3.08 -12.94 -19.92
C TYR A 167 -3.22 -11.97 -18.73
N GLU A 168 -3.83 -12.41 -17.66
CA GLU A 168 -4.06 -11.57 -16.46
C GLU A 168 -2.73 -11.16 -15.82
N THR A 169 -1.79 -12.10 -15.66
CA THR A 169 -0.46 -11.83 -15.14
C THR A 169 0.29 -10.83 -16.01
N MET A 170 0.30 -11.04 -17.33
CA MET A 170 0.98 -10.13 -18.25
C MET A 170 0.38 -8.72 -18.20
N GLN A 171 -0.96 -8.61 -18.21
CA GLN A 171 -1.65 -7.35 -18.11
C GLN A 171 -1.29 -6.57 -16.83
N ASN A 172 -1.19 -7.28 -15.71
CA ASN A 172 -0.76 -6.69 -14.44
C ASN A 172 0.69 -6.17 -14.50
N TYR A 173 1.60 -6.87 -15.19
CA TYR A 173 2.99 -6.41 -15.35
C TYR A 173 3.10 -5.22 -16.30
N ILE A 174 2.37 -5.21 -17.41
CA ILE A 174 2.42 -4.12 -18.40
C ILE A 174 2.09 -2.77 -17.75
N GLN A 175 1.12 -2.72 -16.83
CA GLN A 175 0.76 -1.46 -16.16
C GLN A 175 1.92 -0.82 -15.36
N LEU A 176 2.89 -1.61 -14.94
CA LEU A 176 4.07 -1.10 -14.21
C LEU A 176 5.12 -0.49 -15.14
N LEU A 177 5.11 -0.88 -16.43
CA LEU A 177 6.10 -0.46 -17.41
C LEU A 177 5.66 0.79 -18.18
N MET A 178 4.42 1.18 -18.06
CA MET A 178 3.80 2.31 -18.77
C MET A 178 3.62 3.52 -17.87
#